data_fd6e39776dff50d023b64393c513342b
#
_entry.id   fd6e39776dff50d023b64393c513342b
#
_cell.length_a   1.000
_cell.length_b   1.000
_cell.length_c   1.000
_cell.angle_alpha   90.00
_cell.angle_beta   90.00
_cell.angle_gamma   90.00
#
_symmetry.space_group_name_H-M   'P 1'
#
loop_
_entity.id
_entity.type
_entity.pdbx_description
1 polymer ?
#
loop_
_entity_poly.entity_id
_entity_poly.type
_entity_poly.pdbx_seq_one_letter_code
_entity_poly.pdbx_strand_id
1 'polypeptide(L)'
;MVTKIVIFGLFIFTMIITAQDNDQSNLTGSLSVDSKIIMQNYKAVDNPNIILDNDNKKSPLLAGMFSLVVPGAGEVYSGEYLKAGIFVAIEAAVITTAVIYDGKGDDKTTEFENYADDYTNPDHNWSVVRYAQWLNQYEITDETKKITINPDESLPPWHRVSWAQLNAVETGSHKLPAHGEQQYYELIGKYHQFSAGWNDFTGGADKNQISPNFQFYSHMRGDANDLYSVAKTAVIGIYINHFLSALDAVWSTVSYNKDVAVKLRLDNIQFADHAEFYPKLYLSYNF
;
A
#
# COMPACT_ATOMS: atom_id res chain seq x y z
N MET A 1 9.35 3.81 1.98
CA MET A 1 7.94 3.54 1.62
C MET A 1 7.28 2.47 2.50
N VAL A 2 7.97 1.39 2.80
CA VAL A 2 7.47 0.27 3.67
C VAL A 2 7.06 0.74 5.07
N THR A 3 7.80 1.67 5.69
CA THR A 3 7.52 2.20 7.04
C THR A 3 6.18 2.95 7.13
N LYS A 4 5.70 3.56 6.04
CA LYS A 4 4.40 4.26 5.99
C LYS A 4 3.21 3.31 5.87
N ILE A 5 3.41 2.11 5.34
CA ILE A 5 2.36 1.07 5.17
C ILE A 5 2.04 0.45 6.53
N VAL A 6 3.04 0.21 7.38
CA VAL A 6 2.85 -0.33 8.74
C VAL A 6 2.05 0.63 9.63
N ILE A 7 2.26 1.95 9.49
CA ILE A 7 1.55 2.98 10.26
C ILE A 7 0.07 3.08 9.86
N PHE A 8 -0.26 2.87 8.57
CA PHE A 8 -1.65 2.91 8.09
C PHE A 8 -2.47 1.71 8.58
N GLY A 9 -1.87 0.53 8.69
CA GLY A 9 -2.51 -0.66 9.29
C GLY A 9 -2.84 -0.48 10.78
N LEU A 10 -2.00 0.24 11.52
CA LEU A 10 -2.25 0.53 12.94
C LEU A 10 -3.38 1.56 13.17
N PHE A 11 -3.60 2.48 12.23
CA PHE A 11 -4.60 3.55 12.38
C PHE A 11 -6.04 3.06 12.17
N ILE A 12 -6.23 1.99 11.38
CA ILE A 12 -7.56 1.37 11.18
C ILE A 12 -8.00 0.63 12.44
N PHE A 13 -7.07 0.12 13.25
CA PHE A 13 -7.38 -0.63 14.47
C PHE A 13 -7.96 0.25 15.59
N THR A 14 -7.71 1.54 15.58
CA THR A 14 -8.19 2.45 16.63
C THR A 14 -9.61 3.01 16.43
N MET A 15 -10.22 2.82 15.25
CA MET A 15 -11.56 3.36 14.95
C MET A 15 -12.73 2.42 15.20
N ILE A 16 -12.52 1.16 15.63
CA ILE A 16 -13.60 0.14 15.69
C ILE A 16 -14.15 -0.12 17.09
N ILE A 17 -13.69 0.58 18.14
CA ILE A 17 -14.08 0.27 19.54
C ILE A 17 -15.34 1.02 20.03
N THR A 18 -16.08 1.72 19.19
CA THR A 18 -17.25 2.52 19.64
C THR A 18 -18.59 2.15 19.02
N ALA A 19 -18.80 0.90 18.64
CA ALA A 19 -20.15 0.41 18.36
C ALA A 19 -20.59 -0.53 19.49
N GLN A 20 -20.94 0.03 20.62
CA GLN A 20 -21.63 -0.68 21.70
C GLN A 20 -23.13 -0.57 21.44
N ASP A 21 -23.74 -1.70 21.11
CA ASP A 21 -25.19 -1.82 20.93
C ASP A 21 -25.88 -1.47 22.26
N ASN A 22 -26.56 -0.35 22.26
CA ASN A 22 -27.41 0.06 23.36
C ASN A 22 -28.77 -0.60 23.16
N ASP A 23 -28.91 -1.87 23.51
CA ASP A 23 -30.20 -2.46 23.74
C ASP A 23 -30.70 -1.93 25.12
N GLN A 24 -31.29 -0.73 25.08
CA GLN A 24 -31.97 -0.15 26.22
C GLN A 24 -33.27 -0.94 26.42
N SER A 25 -33.20 -2.04 27.17
CA SER A 25 -34.36 -2.52 27.88
C SER A 25 -34.90 -1.36 28.74
N ASN A 26 -36.14 -0.96 28.53
CA ASN A 26 -36.84 0.11 29.29
C ASN A 26 -36.99 -0.33 30.74
N LEU A 27 -35.91 -0.42 31.49
CA LEU A 27 -35.89 -0.67 32.91
C LEU A 27 -36.14 0.67 33.63
N THR A 28 -37.13 0.68 34.53
CA THR A 28 -37.55 1.89 35.24
C THR A 28 -36.59 2.26 36.38
N GLY A 29 -35.62 1.42 36.73
CA GLY A 29 -34.69 1.57 37.85
C GLY A 29 -35.33 1.20 39.21
N SER A 30 -36.58 0.75 39.22
CA SER A 30 -37.24 0.23 40.42
C SER A 30 -37.26 -1.29 40.40
N LEU A 31 -36.51 -1.92 41.31
CA LEU A 31 -36.39 -3.37 41.41
C LEU A 31 -37.74 -4.11 41.48
N SER A 32 -38.75 -3.53 42.09
CA SER A 32 -40.10 -4.11 42.22
C SER A 32 -40.94 -4.00 40.94
N VAL A 33 -40.71 -2.98 40.13
CA VAL A 33 -41.37 -2.79 38.82
C VAL A 33 -40.65 -3.60 37.75
N ASP A 34 -39.33 -3.52 37.71
CA ASP A 34 -38.51 -4.19 36.74
C ASP A 34 -38.56 -5.71 36.87
N SER A 35 -38.62 -6.23 38.10
CA SER A 35 -38.86 -7.67 38.34
C SER A 35 -40.24 -8.14 37.86
N LYS A 36 -41.28 -7.32 37.96
CA LYS A 36 -42.60 -7.66 37.41
C LYS A 36 -42.62 -7.63 35.88
N ILE A 37 -41.94 -6.65 35.25
CA ILE A 37 -41.81 -6.56 33.80
C ILE A 37 -41.02 -7.78 33.25
N ILE A 38 -39.95 -8.15 33.94
CA ILE A 38 -39.14 -9.32 33.56
C ILE A 38 -39.97 -10.60 33.75
N MET A 39 -40.70 -10.75 34.86
CA MET A 39 -41.57 -11.93 35.10
C MET A 39 -42.77 -11.99 34.15
N GLN A 40 -43.36 -10.86 33.74
CA GLN A 40 -44.46 -10.86 32.77
C GLN A 40 -43.99 -11.19 31.33
N ASN A 41 -42.77 -10.82 31.00
CA ASN A 41 -42.16 -11.16 29.72
C ASN A 41 -41.55 -12.58 29.71
N TYR A 42 -41.37 -13.18 30.89
CA TYR A 42 -41.04 -14.60 31.04
C TYR A 42 -42.30 -15.42 30.84
N LYS A 43 -42.74 -15.59 29.58
CA LYS A 43 -43.65 -16.69 29.25
C LYS A 43 -42.94 -17.97 29.66
N ALA A 44 -43.45 -18.64 30.68
CA ALA A 44 -43.05 -20.00 30.98
C ALA A 44 -43.07 -20.77 29.66
N VAL A 45 -41.91 -21.20 29.23
CA VAL A 45 -41.77 -22.04 28.06
C VAL A 45 -42.38 -23.38 28.48
N ASP A 46 -43.66 -23.59 28.10
CA ASP A 46 -44.43 -24.82 28.38
C ASP A 46 -43.86 -26.05 27.60
N ASN A 47 -42.64 -25.94 27.12
CA ASN A 47 -41.90 -27.04 26.55
C ASN A 47 -40.42 -26.87 26.87
N PRO A 48 -39.77 -27.81 27.56
CA PRO A 48 -38.31 -27.84 27.63
C PRO A 48 -37.74 -28.35 26.31
N ASN A 49 -38.01 -27.60 25.24
CA ASN A 49 -37.21 -27.72 24.05
C ASN A 49 -35.87 -27.08 24.46
N ILE A 50 -34.97 -27.88 25.00
CA ILE A 50 -33.57 -27.49 25.07
C ILE A 50 -33.14 -27.39 23.61
N ILE A 51 -33.35 -26.20 23.04
CA ILE A 51 -32.67 -25.79 21.83
C ILE A 51 -31.24 -25.66 22.33
N LEU A 52 -30.44 -26.70 22.12
CA LEU A 52 -28.99 -26.54 22.04
C LEU A 52 -28.78 -25.67 20.81
N ASP A 53 -29.02 -24.35 20.96
CA ASP A 53 -28.57 -23.38 20.04
C ASP A 53 -27.05 -23.56 20.04
N ASN A 54 -26.53 -24.06 18.93
CA ASN A 54 -25.15 -24.46 18.86
C ASN A 54 -24.35 -23.15 18.93
N ASP A 55 -23.80 -22.87 20.10
CA ASP A 55 -22.96 -21.69 20.42
C ASP A 55 -21.71 -21.58 19.52
N ASN A 56 -21.59 -22.46 18.51
CA ASN A 56 -20.46 -22.53 17.59
C ASN A 56 -20.64 -21.70 16.32
N LYS A 57 -21.65 -20.84 16.23
CA LYS A 57 -21.75 -19.90 15.10
C LYS A 57 -20.61 -18.91 15.13
N LYS A 58 -19.95 -18.77 13.99
CA LYS A 58 -18.85 -17.82 13.80
C LYS A 58 -19.38 -16.50 13.26
N SER A 59 -18.78 -15.39 13.67
CA SER A 59 -19.15 -14.06 13.17
C SER A 59 -18.52 -13.80 11.78
N PRO A 60 -19.33 -13.62 10.70
CA PRO A 60 -18.79 -13.28 9.39
C PRO A 60 -18.05 -11.94 9.39
N LEU A 61 -18.51 -10.96 10.19
CA LEU A 61 -17.86 -9.67 10.31
C LEU A 61 -16.44 -9.81 10.90
N LEU A 62 -16.30 -10.59 11.97
CA LEU A 62 -14.98 -10.85 12.57
C LEU A 62 -14.04 -11.56 11.59
N ALA A 63 -14.56 -12.55 10.85
CA ALA A 63 -13.77 -13.25 9.83
C ALA A 63 -13.23 -12.26 8.78
N GLY A 64 -14.10 -11.41 8.22
CA GLY A 64 -13.71 -10.39 7.27
C GLY A 64 -12.68 -9.42 7.84
N MET A 65 -12.87 -8.97 9.09
CA MET A 65 -11.92 -8.08 9.75
C MET A 65 -10.55 -8.73 9.97
N PHE A 66 -10.50 -10.00 10.33
CA PHE A 66 -9.23 -10.72 10.48
C PHE A 66 -8.47 -10.78 9.16
N SER A 67 -9.16 -11.10 8.06
CA SER A 67 -8.54 -11.17 6.73
C SER A 67 -8.18 -9.79 6.15
N LEU A 68 -8.88 -8.71 6.54
CA LEU A 68 -8.45 -7.34 6.19
C LEU A 68 -7.11 -6.97 6.83
N VAL A 69 -6.79 -7.51 7.99
CA VAL A 69 -5.53 -7.25 8.70
C VAL A 69 -4.45 -8.24 8.29
N VAL A 70 -4.79 -9.54 8.19
CA VAL A 70 -3.88 -10.61 7.80
C VAL A 70 -4.62 -11.52 6.84
N PRO A 71 -4.29 -11.50 5.53
CA PRO A 71 -4.92 -12.37 4.55
C PRO A 71 -4.82 -13.84 4.94
N GLY A 72 -5.94 -14.54 4.88
CA GLY A 72 -6.03 -15.94 5.35
C GLY A 72 -6.48 -16.12 6.80
N ALA A 73 -6.40 -15.09 7.64
CA ALA A 73 -6.74 -15.25 9.07
C ALA A 73 -8.24 -15.49 9.30
N GLY A 74 -9.12 -14.88 8.51
CA GLY A 74 -10.55 -15.13 8.57
C GLY A 74 -10.94 -16.49 8.03
N GLU A 75 -10.22 -16.99 7.03
CA GLU A 75 -10.37 -18.36 6.50
C GLU A 75 -9.94 -19.39 7.54
N VAL A 76 -8.83 -19.15 8.27
CA VAL A 76 -8.46 -19.97 9.44
C VAL A 76 -9.57 -19.94 10.48
N TYR A 77 -10.11 -18.78 10.79
CA TYR A 77 -11.21 -18.63 11.74
C TYR A 77 -12.44 -19.42 11.29
N SER A 78 -12.77 -19.46 9.98
CA SER A 78 -13.89 -20.24 9.44
C SER A 78 -13.58 -21.74 9.26
N GLY A 79 -12.31 -22.17 9.38
CA GLY A 79 -11.87 -23.56 9.22
C GLY A 79 -11.42 -23.90 7.80
N GLU A 80 -11.31 -22.92 6.91
CA GLU A 80 -10.93 -23.04 5.50
C GLU A 80 -9.41 -22.94 5.30
N TYR A 81 -8.66 -23.88 5.88
CA TYR A 81 -7.19 -23.82 5.94
C TYR A 81 -6.49 -23.81 4.57
N LEU A 82 -7.06 -24.48 3.55
CA LEU A 82 -6.48 -24.47 2.21
C LEU A 82 -6.55 -23.06 1.60
N LYS A 83 -7.68 -22.39 1.71
CA LYS A 83 -7.87 -21.03 1.24
C LYS A 83 -6.96 -20.06 1.99
N ALA A 84 -6.89 -20.21 3.31
CA ALA A 84 -5.95 -19.46 4.15
C ALA A 84 -4.51 -19.58 3.64
N GLY A 85 -4.05 -20.80 3.37
CA GLY A 85 -2.72 -21.06 2.82
C GLY A 85 -2.48 -20.38 1.46
N ILE A 86 -3.49 -20.34 0.59
CA ILE A 86 -3.41 -19.67 -0.71
C ILE A 86 -3.24 -18.15 -0.51
N PHE A 87 -4.06 -17.50 0.32
CA PHE A 87 -3.96 -16.06 0.56
C PHE A 87 -2.63 -15.66 1.20
N VAL A 88 -2.14 -16.45 2.17
CA VAL A 88 -0.81 -16.24 2.77
C VAL A 88 0.31 -16.41 1.74
N ALA A 89 0.22 -17.40 0.84
CA ALA A 89 1.22 -17.61 -0.20
C ALA A 89 1.24 -16.44 -1.22
N ILE A 90 0.08 -15.94 -1.62
CA ILE A 90 -0.05 -14.76 -2.49
C ILE A 90 0.55 -13.55 -1.78
N GLU A 91 0.24 -13.33 -0.51
CA GLU A 91 0.78 -12.21 0.29
C GLU A 91 2.31 -12.25 0.32
N ALA A 92 2.89 -13.41 0.64
CA ALA A 92 4.34 -13.58 0.64
C ALA A 92 4.97 -13.28 -0.73
N ALA A 93 4.34 -13.74 -1.82
CA ALA A 93 4.83 -13.52 -3.17
C ALA A 93 4.79 -12.04 -3.57
N VAL A 94 3.70 -11.32 -3.30
CA VAL A 94 3.59 -9.89 -3.67
C VAL A 94 4.50 -9.01 -2.82
N ILE A 95 4.65 -9.29 -1.51
CA ILE A 95 5.59 -8.58 -0.64
C ILE A 95 7.03 -8.80 -1.12
N THR A 96 7.39 -10.05 -1.41
CA THR A 96 8.73 -10.40 -1.90
C THR A 96 9.02 -9.68 -3.22
N THR A 97 8.06 -9.66 -4.13
CA THR A 97 8.18 -8.94 -5.40
C THR A 97 8.36 -7.45 -5.17
N ALA A 98 7.55 -6.83 -4.31
CA ALA A 98 7.67 -5.41 -4.00
C ALA A 98 9.06 -5.05 -3.47
N VAL A 99 9.58 -5.80 -2.50
CA VAL A 99 10.88 -5.54 -1.88
C VAL A 99 12.04 -5.75 -2.87
N ILE A 100 12.01 -6.84 -3.65
CA ILE A 100 13.09 -7.14 -4.62
C ILE A 100 13.13 -6.07 -5.71
N TYR A 101 12.00 -5.67 -6.26
CA TYR A 101 11.97 -4.72 -7.36
C TYR A 101 12.19 -3.28 -6.90
N ASP A 102 11.80 -2.91 -5.68
CA ASP A 102 12.16 -1.63 -5.06
C ASP A 102 13.69 -1.53 -4.90
N GLY A 103 14.34 -2.55 -4.33
CA GLY A 103 15.79 -2.61 -4.21
C GLY A 103 16.54 -2.57 -5.54
N LYS A 104 16.06 -3.29 -6.58
CA LYS A 104 16.63 -3.19 -7.93
C LYS A 104 16.46 -1.79 -8.53
N GLY A 105 15.36 -1.11 -8.23
CA GLY A 105 15.15 0.29 -8.60
C GLY A 105 16.16 1.22 -7.94
N ASP A 106 16.46 1.01 -6.65
CA ASP A 106 17.48 1.77 -5.92
C ASP A 106 18.89 1.54 -6.50
N ASP A 107 19.23 0.28 -6.83
CA ASP A 107 20.51 -0.06 -7.46
C ASP A 107 20.66 0.65 -8.82
N LYS A 108 19.61 0.62 -9.64
CA LYS A 108 19.61 1.33 -10.94
C LYS A 108 19.63 2.84 -10.79
N THR A 109 19.01 3.37 -9.75
CA THR A 109 19.08 4.80 -9.41
C THR A 109 20.51 5.20 -9.09
N THR A 110 21.17 4.44 -8.24
CA THR A 110 22.60 4.65 -7.92
C THR A 110 23.49 4.57 -9.17
N GLU A 111 23.20 3.61 -10.07
CA GLU A 111 23.95 3.44 -11.31
C GLU A 111 23.84 4.68 -12.22
N PHE A 112 22.63 5.21 -12.47
CA PHE A 112 22.50 6.37 -13.34
C PHE A 112 22.98 7.67 -12.66
N GLU A 113 22.85 7.82 -11.35
CA GLU A 113 23.41 8.96 -10.61
C GLU A 113 24.93 8.99 -10.71
N ASN A 114 25.59 7.84 -10.48
CA ASN A 114 27.03 7.71 -10.64
C ASN A 114 27.48 7.97 -12.09
N TYR A 115 26.70 7.53 -13.09
CA TYR A 115 27.00 7.80 -14.51
C TYR A 115 27.04 9.30 -14.80
N ALA A 116 26.13 10.09 -14.21
CA ALA A 116 26.11 11.53 -14.39
C ALA A 116 27.22 12.23 -13.58
N ASP A 117 27.53 11.74 -12.38
CA ASP A 117 28.41 12.39 -11.41
C ASP A 117 29.89 12.03 -11.56
N ASP A 118 30.23 11.05 -12.39
CA ASP A 118 31.63 10.68 -12.63
C ASP A 118 32.36 11.75 -13.49
N TYR A 119 32.51 12.94 -12.89
CA TYR A 119 33.08 14.11 -13.57
C TYR A 119 34.54 13.95 -13.99
N THR A 120 35.23 12.88 -13.54
CA THR A 120 36.58 12.51 -13.94
C THR A 120 36.61 11.63 -15.18
N ASN A 121 35.47 11.04 -15.55
CA ASN A 121 35.37 10.16 -16.70
C ASN A 121 35.23 10.97 -18.01
N PRO A 122 36.13 10.79 -18.99
CA PRO A 122 36.07 11.52 -20.25
C PRO A 122 34.94 11.05 -21.18
N ASP A 123 34.43 9.82 -20.98
CA ASP A 123 33.47 9.19 -21.90
C ASP A 123 32.04 9.59 -21.61
N HIS A 124 31.72 9.80 -20.32
CA HIS A 124 30.40 10.17 -19.88
C HIS A 124 30.42 10.96 -18.58
N ASN A 125 29.72 12.04 -18.51
CA ASN A 125 29.33 12.76 -17.29
C ASN A 125 28.44 13.94 -17.64
N TRP A 126 27.68 14.42 -16.65
CA TRP A 126 26.97 15.67 -16.75
C TRP A 126 27.64 16.74 -15.85
N SER A 127 27.72 17.97 -16.32
CA SER A 127 28.39 19.04 -15.57
C SER A 127 27.56 20.32 -15.57
N VAL A 128 27.21 20.80 -14.37
CA VAL A 128 26.59 22.12 -14.18
C VAL A 128 27.50 23.25 -14.67
N VAL A 129 28.83 23.05 -14.65
CA VAL A 129 29.79 24.03 -15.20
C VAL A 129 29.62 24.17 -16.72
N ARG A 130 29.54 23.06 -17.47
CA ARG A 130 29.29 23.11 -18.92
C ARG A 130 27.95 23.75 -19.24
N TYR A 131 26.92 23.39 -18.49
CA TYR A 131 25.59 23.97 -18.64
C TYR A 131 25.61 25.48 -18.38
N ALA A 132 26.26 25.95 -17.30
CA ALA A 132 26.40 27.36 -16.98
C ALA A 132 27.24 28.13 -18.02
N GLN A 133 28.31 27.51 -18.56
CA GLN A 133 29.08 28.06 -19.66
C GLN A 133 28.23 28.25 -20.92
N TRP A 134 27.43 27.23 -21.26
CA TRP A 134 26.52 27.28 -22.40
C TRP A 134 25.48 28.41 -22.24
N LEU A 135 24.85 28.55 -21.04
CA LEU A 135 23.91 29.63 -20.71
C LEU A 135 24.60 30.99 -20.88
N ASN A 136 25.80 31.14 -20.32
CA ASN A 136 26.59 32.38 -20.41
C ASN A 136 26.94 32.76 -21.87
N GLN A 137 27.10 31.77 -22.73
CA GLN A 137 27.51 31.99 -24.14
C GLN A 137 26.33 32.27 -25.05
N TYR A 138 25.19 31.58 -24.87
CA TYR A 138 24.11 31.58 -25.85
C TYR A 138 22.80 32.17 -25.37
N GLU A 139 22.50 32.14 -24.05
CA GLU A 139 21.22 32.59 -23.55
C GLU A 139 21.33 33.93 -22.80
N ILE A 140 22.47 34.23 -22.17
CA ILE A 140 22.64 35.42 -21.35
C ILE A 140 23.41 36.49 -22.13
N THR A 141 22.67 37.53 -22.59
CA THR A 141 23.22 38.68 -23.30
C THR A 141 23.72 39.78 -22.39
N ASP A 142 23.22 39.87 -21.16
CA ASP A 142 23.60 40.86 -20.16
C ASP A 142 24.80 40.36 -19.35
N GLU A 143 25.95 40.96 -19.56
CA GLU A 143 27.21 40.60 -18.90
C GLU A 143 27.09 40.62 -17.35
N THR A 144 26.20 41.48 -16.80
CA THR A 144 26.02 41.59 -15.35
C THR A 144 25.24 40.42 -14.75
N LYS A 145 24.56 39.62 -15.58
CA LYS A 145 23.77 38.46 -15.19
C LYS A 145 24.49 37.14 -15.45
N LYS A 146 25.70 37.17 -16.00
CA LYS A 146 26.47 35.95 -16.24
C LYS A 146 26.72 35.19 -14.93
N ILE A 147 26.63 33.86 -15.06
CA ILE A 147 26.84 32.95 -13.94
C ILE A 147 28.33 32.90 -13.63
N THR A 148 28.69 33.17 -12.38
CA THR A 148 30.08 33.06 -11.91
C THR A 148 30.47 31.59 -11.78
N ILE A 149 31.60 31.21 -12.41
CA ILE A 149 32.16 29.88 -12.37
C ILE A 149 33.53 29.94 -11.71
N ASN A 150 33.71 29.17 -10.64
CA ASN A 150 35.00 28.99 -9.99
C ASN A 150 35.97 28.27 -10.95
N PRO A 151 37.16 28.83 -11.26
CA PRO A 151 38.13 28.20 -12.17
C PRO A 151 38.86 27.00 -11.58
N ASP A 152 38.73 26.73 -10.28
CA ASP A 152 39.46 25.64 -9.61
C ASP A 152 38.88 24.27 -10.04
N GLU A 153 39.57 23.60 -10.93
CA GLU A 153 39.18 22.28 -11.47
C GLU A 153 39.45 21.12 -10.53
N SER A 154 40.08 21.37 -9.38
CA SER A 154 40.20 20.35 -8.33
C SER A 154 38.89 20.12 -7.57
N LEU A 155 37.95 21.06 -7.70
CA LEU A 155 36.63 20.97 -7.08
C LEU A 155 35.62 20.27 -8.00
N PRO A 156 34.71 19.47 -7.45
CA PRO A 156 33.58 18.94 -8.18
C PRO A 156 32.76 20.03 -8.88
N PRO A 157 32.21 19.80 -10.08
CA PRO A 157 31.48 20.79 -10.86
C PRO A 157 30.37 21.53 -10.08
N TRP A 158 29.65 20.82 -9.20
CA TRP A 158 28.55 21.38 -8.41
C TRP A 158 29.01 22.32 -7.29
N HIS A 159 30.30 22.38 -6.96
CA HIS A 159 30.90 23.37 -6.05
C HIS A 159 31.49 24.58 -6.79
N ARG A 160 31.49 24.55 -8.12
CA ARG A 160 32.12 25.58 -8.94
C ARG A 160 31.16 26.64 -9.48
N VAL A 161 29.84 26.41 -9.36
CA VAL A 161 28.79 27.28 -9.91
C VAL A 161 27.98 27.93 -8.81
N SER A 162 27.65 29.21 -8.98
CA SER A 162 26.70 29.90 -8.11
C SER A 162 25.27 29.46 -8.46
N TRP A 163 24.69 28.57 -7.64
CA TRP A 163 23.33 28.07 -7.82
C TRP A 163 22.28 29.17 -7.79
N ALA A 164 22.49 30.22 -6.98
CA ALA A 164 21.60 31.37 -6.92
C ALA A 164 21.54 32.12 -8.24
N GLN A 165 22.73 32.36 -8.87
CA GLN A 165 22.82 33.02 -10.18
C GLN A 165 22.25 32.10 -11.28
N LEU A 166 22.56 30.80 -11.27
CA LEU A 166 22.03 29.81 -12.22
C LEU A 166 20.50 29.86 -12.21
N ASN A 167 19.88 29.68 -11.05
CA ASN A 167 18.42 29.67 -10.90
C ASN A 167 17.76 31.04 -11.20
N ALA A 168 18.50 32.13 -11.11
CA ALA A 168 17.99 33.46 -11.45
C ALA A 168 17.86 33.68 -12.96
N VAL A 169 18.72 33.04 -13.75
CA VAL A 169 18.76 33.20 -15.21
C VAL A 169 18.01 32.13 -15.98
N GLU A 170 17.73 30.99 -15.35
CA GLU A 170 16.90 29.94 -15.95
C GLU A 170 15.47 30.45 -16.15
N THR A 171 15.13 30.70 -17.40
CA THR A 171 13.82 31.24 -17.82
C THR A 171 12.79 30.18 -18.12
N GLY A 172 13.20 28.90 -18.18
CA GLY A 172 12.32 27.77 -18.42
C GLY A 172 11.39 27.45 -17.27
N SER A 173 10.42 26.55 -17.54
CA SER A 173 9.48 26.06 -16.52
C SER A 173 10.16 25.19 -15.44
N HIS A 174 11.38 24.75 -15.69
CA HIS A 174 12.17 23.90 -14.81
C HIS A 174 13.48 24.57 -14.45
N LYS A 175 13.65 24.85 -13.17
CA LYS A 175 14.92 25.29 -12.59
C LYS A 175 15.67 24.07 -12.06
N LEU A 176 16.99 24.05 -12.27
CA LEU A 176 17.82 22.95 -11.79
C LEU A 176 17.93 22.99 -10.25
N PRO A 177 17.46 21.96 -9.53
CA PRO A 177 17.67 21.86 -8.09
C PRO A 177 19.15 21.69 -7.75
N ALA A 178 19.47 21.77 -6.46
CA ALA A 178 20.82 21.53 -5.98
C ALA A 178 21.27 20.09 -6.32
N HIS A 179 22.59 19.95 -6.56
CA HIS A 179 23.18 18.62 -6.77
C HIS A 179 22.87 17.68 -5.58
N GLY A 180 22.60 16.41 -5.88
CA GLY A 180 22.23 15.38 -4.89
C GLY A 180 20.74 15.29 -4.59
N GLU A 181 19.90 16.22 -5.08
CA GLU A 181 18.46 16.07 -5.00
C GLU A 181 17.94 15.14 -6.10
N GLN A 182 16.98 14.27 -5.77
CA GLN A 182 16.36 13.35 -6.74
C GLN A 182 15.91 14.10 -8.02
N GLN A 183 15.34 15.30 -7.84
CA GLN A 183 14.83 16.10 -8.95
C GLN A 183 15.95 16.63 -9.85
N TYR A 184 17.16 16.88 -9.31
CA TYR A 184 18.33 17.24 -10.11
C TYR A 184 18.62 16.15 -11.17
N TYR A 185 18.75 14.89 -10.72
CA TYR A 185 19.00 13.76 -11.60
C TYR A 185 17.84 13.48 -12.56
N GLU A 186 16.61 13.77 -12.13
CA GLU A 186 15.47 13.66 -13.01
C GLU A 186 15.55 14.66 -14.18
N LEU A 187 15.84 15.92 -13.89
CA LEU A 187 15.78 16.99 -14.87
C LEU A 187 16.86 16.88 -15.95
N ILE A 188 18.11 16.53 -15.57
CA ILE A 188 19.25 16.46 -16.49
C ILE A 188 19.13 15.39 -17.59
N GLY A 189 18.23 14.42 -17.43
CA GLY A 189 17.96 13.38 -18.42
C GLY A 189 16.53 13.37 -18.95
N LYS A 190 15.71 14.39 -18.60
CA LYS A 190 14.32 14.46 -19.04
C LYS A 190 14.06 15.66 -19.98
N TYR A 191 14.72 16.77 -19.72
CA TYR A 191 14.48 18.00 -20.47
C TYR A 191 15.68 18.42 -21.28
N HIS A 192 15.46 18.67 -22.56
CA HIS A 192 16.49 19.05 -23.54
C HIS A 192 17.25 20.30 -23.12
N GLN A 193 16.64 21.22 -22.39
CA GLN A 193 17.30 22.43 -21.88
C GLN A 193 18.60 22.13 -21.11
N PHE A 194 18.72 20.94 -20.53
CA PHE A 194 19.90 20.51 -19.79
C PHE A 194 20.90 19.69 -20.61
N SER A 195 20.64 19.49 -21.93
CA SER A 195 21.51 18.71 -22.82
C SER A 195 22.93 19.25 -22.86
N ALA A 196 23.10 20.57 -22.81
CA ALA A 196 24.42 21.22 -22.87
C ALA A 196 25.33 20.90 -21.67
N GLY A 197 24.80 20.30 -20.61
CA GLY A 197 25.59 19.81 -19.49
C GLY A 197 26.32 18.46 -19.78
N TRP A 198 25.88 17.67 -20.76
CA TRP A 198 26.54 16.43 -21.14
C TRP A 198 27.86 16.66 -21.84
N ASN A 199 28.88 15.81 -21.58
CA ASN A 199 30.24 15.99 -22.10
C ASN A 199 30.35 15.83 -23.62
N ASP A 200 29.44 15.10 -24.24
CA ASP A 200 29.37 14.83 -25.68
C ASP A 200 28.39 15.74 -26.43
N PHE A 201 27.88 16.79 -25.78
CA PHE A 201 26.98 17.75 -26.44
C PHE A 201 27.70 18.57 -27.50
N THR A 202 27.17 18.56 -28.72
CA THR A 202 27.72 19.26 -29.89
C THR A 202 26.75 20.24 -30.52
N GLY A 203 25.63 20.54 -29.86
CA GLY A 203 24.52 21.32 -30.42
C GLY A 203 24.79 22.82 -30.61
N GLY A 204 25.92 23.35 -30.15
CA GLY A 204 26.17 24.78 -30.21
C GLY A 204 25.05 25.56 -29.48
N ALA A 205 24.39 26.50 -30.19
CA ALA A 205 23.27 27.27 -29.65
C ALA A 205 21.93 26.50 -29.62
N ASP A 206 21.84 25.32 -30.24
CA ASP A 206 20.61 24.54 -30.27
C ASP A 206 20.43 23.67 -29.00
N LYS A 207 19.67 24.16 -28.06
CA LYS A 207 19.34 23.45 -26.81
C LYS A 207 18.46 22.22 -26.99
N ASN A 208 17.86 22.04 -28.17
CA ASN A 208 17.00 20.87 -28.44
C ASN A 208 17.79 19.68 -28.96
N GLN A 209 19.07 19.86 -29.26
CA GLN A 209 19.91 18.75 -29.67
C GLN A 209 20.16 17.82 -28.48
N ILE A 210 19.90 16.54 -28.72
CA ILE A 210 20.10 15.46 -27.74
C ILE A 210 21.44 14.78 -28.06
N SER A 211 22.30 14.65 -27.05
CA SER A 211 23.54 13.89 -27.19
C SER A 211 23.31 12.38 -26.93
N PRO A 212 24.22 11.50 -27.44
CA PRO A 212 24.18 10.09 -27.09
C PRO A 212 24.18 9.81 -25.59
N ASN A 213 24.95 10.54 -24.79
CA ASN A 213 25.03 10.35 -23.36
C ASN A 213 23.73 10.82 -22.65
N PHE A 214 23.10 11.89 -23.11
CA PHE A 214 21.76 12.26 -22.64
C PHE A 214 20.76 11.13 -22.89
N GLN A 215 20.76 10.57 -24.10
CA GLN A 215 19.83 9.51 -24.47
C GLN A 215 20.06 8.24 -23.66
N PHE A 216 21.33 7.84 -23.52
CA PHE A 216 21.69 6.66 -22.72
C PHE A 216 21.28 6.83 -21.26
N TYR A 217 21.60 7.95 -20.65
CA TYR A 217 21.19 8.28 -19.28
C TYR A 217 19.66 8.30 -19.11
N SER A 218 18.95 8.86 -20.09
CA SER A 218 17.47 8.85 -20.07
C SER A 218 16.90 7.42 -20.07
N HIS A 219 17.53 6.49 -20.82
CA HIS A 219 17.16 5.07 -20.79
C HIS A 219 17.44 4.43 -19.44
N MET A 220 18.62 4.65 -18.85
CA MET A 220 18.94 4.12 -17.52
C MET A 220 17.91 4.55 -16.46
N ARG A 221 17.48 5.82 -16.51
CA ARG A 221 16.39 6.31 -15.65
C ARG A 221 15.05 5.66 -15.97
N GLY A 222 14.76 5.40 -17.25
CA GLY A 222 13.61 4.64 -17.68
C GLY A 222 13.58 3.25 -17.03
N ASP A 223 14.69 2.52 -17.10
CA ASP A 223 14.85 1.19 -16.53
C ASP A 223 14.62 1.19 -14.99
N ALA A 224 15.15 2.19 -14.29
CA ALA A 224 14.90 2.35 -12.85
C ALA A 224 13.40 2.57 -12.55
N ASN A 225 12.74 3.46 -13.32
CA ASN A 225 11.31 3.72 -13.18
C ASN A 225 10.45 2.48 -13.48
N ASP A 226 10.85 1.66 -14.44
CA ASP A 226 10.14 0.41 -14.76
C ASP A 226 10.22 -0.58 -13.60
N LEU A 227 11.38 -0.70 -12.95
CA LEU A 227 11.54 -1.53 -11.74
C LEU A 227 10.66 -1.03 -10.59
N TYR A 228 10.65 0.27 -10.33
CA TYR A 228 9.74 0.85 -9.32
C TYR A 228 8.26 0.68 -9.69
N SER A 229 7.93 0.68 -10.98
CA SER A 229 6.56 0.44 -11.44
C SER A 229 6.09 -0.98 -11.13
N VAL A 230 6.98 -1.99 -11.28
CA VAL A 230 6.71 -3.37 -10.86
C VAL A 230 6.52 -3.44 -9.34
N ALA A 231 7.43 -2.83 -8.55
CA ALA A 231 7.32 -2.78 -7.10
C ALA A 231 5.99 -2.14 -6.65
N LYS A 232 5.62 -1.01 -7.26
CA LYS A 232 4.36 -0.32 -6.99
C LYS A 232 3.13 -1.16 -7.34
N THR A 233 3.19 -1.89 -8.46
CA THR A 233 2.11 -2.80 -8.86
C THR A 233 1.96 -3.95 -7.87
N ALA A 234 3.07 -4.51 -7.38
CA ALA A 234 3.04 -5.54 -6.35
C ALA A 234 2.41 -5.00 -5.03
N VAL A 235 2.71 -3.75 -4.63
CA VAL A 235 2.06 -3.11 -3.47
C VAL A 235 0.54 -3.00 -3.67
N ILE A 236 0.07 -2.68 -4.89
CA ILE A 236 -1.37 -2.70 -5.20
C ILE A 236 -1.93 -4.13 -5.03
N GLY A 237 -1.16 -5.15 -5.44
CA GLY A 237 -1.51 -6.56 -5.25
C GLY A 237 -1.74 -6.93 -3.78
N ILE A 238 -0.97 -6.36 -2.83
CA ILE A 238 -1.19 -6.52 -1.38
C ILE A 238 -2.62 -6.08 -1.00
N TYR A 239 -3.01 -4.86 -1.37
CA TYR A 239 -4.36 -4.34 -1.04
C TYR A 239 -5.48 -5.20 -1.64
N ILE A 240 -5.29 -5.66 -2.88
CA ILE A 240 -6.26 -6.54 -3.55
C ILE A 240 -6.36 -7.87 -2.81
N ASN A 241 -5.24 -8.48 -2.39
CA ASN A 241 -5.22 -9.74 -1.66
C ASN A 241 -5.95 -9.64 -0.32
N HIS A 242 -5.70 -8.58 0.47
CA HIS A 242 -6.42 -8.32 1.72
C HIS A 242 -7.94 -8.20 1.50
N PHE A 243 -8.33 -7.43 0.48
CA PHE A 243 -9.76 -7.24 0.18
C PHE A 243 -10.44 -8.53 -0.26
N LEU A 244 -9.81 -9.30 -1.16
CA LEU A 244 -10.37 -10.57 -1.64
C LEU A 244 -10.44 -11.62 -0.53
N SER A 245 -9.40 -11.71 0.31
CA SER A 245 -9.41 -12.59 1.50
C SER A 245 -10.53 -12.21 2.45
N ALA A 246 -10.75 -10.92 2.73
CA ALA A 246 -11.83 -10.48 3.58
C ALA A 246 -13.22 -10.89 3.05
N LEU A 247 -13.45 -10.76 1.75
CA LEU A 247 -14.69 -11.18 1.11
C LEU A 247 -14.87 -12.70 1.18
N ASP A 248 -13.81 -13.48 0.88
CA ASP A 248 -13.87 -14.94 0.97
C ASP A 248 -14.08 -15.41 2.40
N ALA A 249 -13.44 -14.79 3.38
CA ALA A 249 -13.60 -15.11 4.79
C ALA A 249 -15.04 -14.90 5.29
N VAL A 250 -15.68 -13.79 4.89
CA VAL A 250 -17.10 -13.55 5.16
C VAL A 250 -17.96 -14.66 4.54
N TRP A 251 -17.74 -14.97 3.26
CA TRP A 251 -18.48 -16.00 2.56
C TRP A 251 -18.28 -17.38 3.18
N SER A 252 -17.05 -17.76 3.48
CA SER A 252 -16.68 -19.03 4.11
C SER A 252 -17.35 -19.18 5.47
N THR A 253 -17.40 -18.09 6.28
CA THR A 253 -18.05 -18.10 7.59
C THR A 253 -19.57 -18.22 7.47
N VAL A 254 -20.19 -17.53 6.49
CA VAL A 254 -21.63 -17.68 6.24
C VAL A 254 -21.95 -19.12 5.81
N SER A 255 -21.11 -19.74 4.97
CA SER A 255 -21.28 -21.13 4.56
C SER A 255 -21.12 -22.10 5.73
N TYR A 256 -20.06 -21.91 6.55
CA TYR A 256 -19.86 -22.67 7.77
C TYR A 256 -21.09 -22.65 8.69
N ASN A 257 -21.66 -21.45 8.90
CA ASN A 257 -22.84 -21.30 9.75
C ASN A 257 -24.09 -21.99 9.19
N LYS A 258 -24.19 -22.16 7.86
CA LYS A 258 -25.27 -22.91 7.21
C LYS A 258 -25.10 -24.41 7.41
N ASP A 259 -23.90 -24.94 7.28
CA ASP A 259 -23.61 -26.37 7.42
C ASP A 259 -23.82 -26.85 8.86
N VAL A 260 -23.64 -25.97 9.86
CA VAL A 260 -23.90 -26.25 11.28
C VAL A 260 -25.42 -26.27 11.62
N ALA A 261 -26.32 -26.00 10.68
CA ALA A 261 -27.77 -26.06 10.90
C ALA A 261 -28.38 -27.49 10.96
N VAL A 262 -27.56 -28.52 11.17
CA VAL A 262 -28.02 -29.84 11.58
C VAL A 262 -28.46 -29.79 13.04
N LYS A 263 -29.76 -29.72 13.28
CA LYS A 263 -30.30 -29.61 14.63
C LYS A 263 -30.66 -30.99 15.19
N LEU A 264 -29.96 -31.37 16.25
CA LEU A 264 -30.39 -32.48 17.10
C LEU A 264 -31.45 -31.94 18.10
N ARG A 265 -32.67 -32.40 18.00
CA ARG A 265 -33.74 -32.03 18.92
C ARG A 265 -34.12 -33.26 19.73
N LEU A 266 -34.26 -33.10 21.03
CA LEU A 266 -34.90 -34.06 21.89
C LEU A 266 -36.40 -33.74 21.96
N ASP A 267 -37.21 -34.57 21.32
CA ASP A 267 -38.67 -34.54 21.48
C ASP A 267 -39.10 -35.50 22.60
N ASN A 268 -40.15 -35.17 23.29
CA ASN A 268 -40.75 -36.05 24.31
C ASN A 268 -42.13 -36.54 23.87
N ILE A 269 -42.42 -37.76 24.18
CA ILE A 269 -43.77 -38.33 24.10
C ILE A 269 -44.23 -38.50 25.54
N GLN A 270 -45.36 -37.87 25.86
CA GLN A 270 -45.99 -38.08 27.14
C GLN A 270 -46.92 -39.28 27.12
N PHE A 271 -46.61 -40.26 27.94
CA PHE A 271 -47.53 -41.31 28.33
C PHE A 271 -48.28 -40.88 29.59
N ALA A 272 -49.35 -41.60 29.94
CA ALA A 272 -50.21 -41.19 31.07
C ALA A 272 -49.48 -41.10 32.43
N ASP A 273 -48.35 -41.76 32.59
CA ASP A 273 -47.58 -41.88 33.83
C ASP A 273 -46.08 -41.45 33.74
N HIS A 274 -45.56 -41.28 32.52
CA HIS A 274 -44.16 -40.83 32.34
C HIS A 274 -43.95 -40.19 30.96
N ALA A 275 -42.82 -39.44 30.83
CA ALA A 275 -42.37 -38.84 29.58
C ALA A 275 -41.11 -39.57 29.05
N GLU A 276 -41.16 -40.05 27.82
CA GLU A 276 -39.96 -40.61 27.14
C GLU A 276 -39.37 -39.58 26.19
N PHE A 277 -38.06 -39.39 26.29
CA PHE A 277 -37.30 -38.48 25.42
C PHE A 277 -36.63 -39.29 24.30
N TYR A 278 -36.82 -38.86 23.07
CA TYR A 278 -36.14 -39.45 21.92
C TYR A 278 -35.44 -38.40 21.08
N PRO A 279 -34.24 -38.72 20.55
CA PRO A 279 -33.51 -37.81 19.70
C PRO A 279 -34.15 -37.74 18.31
N LYS A 280 -34.41 -36.50 17.85
CA LYS A 280 -34.93 -36.21 16.51
C LYS A 280 -33.92 -35.38 15.75
N LEU A 281 -33.41 -35.94 14.63
CA LEU A 281 -32.48 -35.21 13.77
C LEU A 281 -33.27 -34.43 12.71
N TYR A 282 -33.16 -33.11 12.75
CA TYR A 282 -33.68 -32.26 11.70
C TYR A 282 -32.54 -31.86 10.74
N LEU A 283 -32.65 -32.24 9.49
CA LEU A 283 -31.79 -31.74 8.43
C LEU A 283 -32.55 -30.60 7.73
N SER A 284 -32.17 -29.40 8.00
CA SER A 284 -32.70 -28.20 7.32
C SER A 284 -31.64 -27.73 6.32
N TYR A 285 -31.93 -27.94 5.04
CA TYR A 285 -31.12 -27.39 3.95
C TYR A 285 -31.89 -26.25 3.30
N ASN A 286 -31.42 -25.01 3.42
CA ASN A 286 -31.96 -23.86 2.71
C ASN A 286 -31.19 -23.67 1.41
N PHE A 287 -31.88 -23.84 0.29
CA PHE A 287 -31.36 -23.58 -1.06
C PHE A 287 -31.19 -22.07 -1.30
#